data_44373340e83a00eb4d57213ecdb7e817
#
_entry.id   44373340e83a00eb4d57213ecdb7e817
#
_cell.length_a   1.000
_cell.length_b   1.000
_cell.length_c   1.000
_cell.angle_alpha   90.00
_cell.angle_beta   90.00
_cell.angle_gamma   90.00
#
_symmetry.space_group_name_H-M   'P 1'
#
loop_
_entity.id
_entity.type
_entity.pdbx_description
1 polymer ?
#
loop_
_entity_poly.entity_id
_entity_poly.type
_entity_poly.pdbx_seq_one_letter_code
_entity_poly.pdbx_strand_id
1 'polypeptide(L)'
;MRARRRSQGLTLRQVGRAAGTSETNVSAYERGSKSPGARTMRRVLASIDAGAMSCIHTRTLLTAPSTAAAIRHGLFNGWKNADLLRLVREMRSNSAQVVTPADRAIFLAEPSTTGDARWDAMLAGSVEELAMRNAWEVPEWTRGHVLPTFWFVGSSPSLRAYAFARSPFQLQVRGVMVDPADLESV
;
A
#
# COMPACT_ATOMS: atom_id res chain seq x y z
N MET A 1 14.34 12.79 6.72
CA MET A 1 14.02 13.79 7.75
C MET A 1 14.74 15.12 7.51
N ARG A 2 16.08 15.17 7.46
CA ARG A 2 16.91 16.40 7.29
C ARG A 2 16.54 17.24 6.05
N ALA A 3 16.41 16.61 4.87
CA ALA A 3 16.05 17.32 3.63
C ALA A 3 14.70 18.03 3.75
N ARG A 4 13.70 17.35 4.30
CA ARG A 4 12.33 17.88 4.47
C ARG A 4 12.27 19.03 5.48
N ARG A 5 12.99 18.91 6.61
CA ARG A 5 13.11 20.03 7.55
C ARG A 5 13.73 21.28 6.89
N ARG A 6 14.79 21.08 6.10
CA ARG A 6 15.47 22.17 5.40
C ARG A 6 14.61 22.84 4.34
N SER A 7 13.84 22.05 3.57
CA SER A 7 12.94 22.59 2.56
C SER A 7 11.83 23.48 3.15
N GLN A 8 11.51 23.29 4.43
CA GLN A 8 10.56 24.10 5.18
C GLN A 8 11.23 25.23 5.99
N GLY A 9 12.52 25.45 5.85
CA GLY A 9 13.28 26.51 6.56
C GLY A 9 13.36 26.31 8.08
N LEU A 10 13.04 25.10 8.60
CA LEU A 10 13.04 24.84 10.03
C LEU A 10 14.43 24.53 10.58
N THR A 11 14.76 25.14 11.72
CA THR A 11 15.98 24.85 12.48
C THR A 11 15.81 23.59 13.35
N LEU A 12 16.93 22.94 13.71
CA LEU A 12 16.90 21.81 14.65
C LEU A 12 16.26 22.17 16.00
N ARG A 13 16.50 23.41 16.46
CA ARG A 13 15.94 23.95 17.71
C ARG A 13 14.44 24.08 17.64
N GLN A 14 13.89 24.60 16.54
CA GLN A 14 12.43 24.72 16.36
C GLN A 14 11.75 23.37 16.37
N VAL A 15 12.29 22.39 15.63
CA VAL A 15 11.81 21.00 15.61
C VAL A 15 11.92 20.36 16.98
N GLY A 16 13.05 20.51 17.67
CA GLY A 16 13.25 19.99 19.02
C GLY A 16 12.23 20.54 20.01
N ARG A 17 12.02 21.85 20.01
CA ARG A 17 11.03 22.51 20.88
C ARG A 17 9.61 22.01 20.60
N ALA A 18 9.18 21.96 19.35
CA ALA A 18 7.85 21.52 18.96
C ALA A 18 7.61 20.01 19.23
N ALA A 19 8.66 19.18 19.08
CA ALA A 19 8.59 17.75 19.36
C ALA A 19 8.80 17.37 20.84
N GLY A 20 9.08 18.34 21.72
CA GLY A 20 9.40 18.09 23.14
C GLY A 20 10.68 17.24 23.31
N THR A 21 11.71 17.54 22.51
CA THR A 21 13.03 16.90 22.59
C THR A 21 14.15 17.95 22.38
N SER A 22 15.40 17.58 22.63
CA SER A 22 16.51 18.51 22.40
C SER A 22 16.92 18.58 20.93
N GLU A 23 17.49 19.72 20.50
CA GLU A 23 18.08 19.89 19.18
C GLU A 23 19.20 18.87 18.89
N THR A 24 19.98 18.51 19.93
CA THR A 24 21.02 17.49 19.88
C THR A 24 20.44 16.12 19.53
N ASN A 25 19.30 15.76 20.12
CA ASN A 25 18.62 14.52 19.79
C ASN A 25 18.08 14.55 18.35
N VAL A 26 17.45 15.65 17.91
CA VAL A 26 16.98 15.79 16.52
C VAL A 26 18.15 15.66 15.54
N SER A 27 19.29 16.28 15.83
CA SER A 27 20.51 16.15 15.02
C SER A 27 21.03 14.72 14.99
N ALA A 28 21.02 14.00 16.13
CA ALA A 28 21.41 12.60 16.21
C ALA A 28 20.49 11.69 15.40
N TYR A 29 19.17 11.95 15.44
CA TYR A 29 18.18 11.25 14.62
C TYR A 29 18.38 11.47 13.12
N GLU A 30 18.70 12.71 12.72
CA GLU A 30 18.98 13.05 11.31
C GLU A 30 20.27 12.42 10.77
N ARG A 31 21.24 12.13 11.64
CA ARG A 31 22.49 11.45 11.28
C ARG A 31 22.40 9.92 11.39
N GLY A 32 21.32 9.40 11.97
CA GLY A 32 21.18 7.97 12.22
C GLY A 32 22.02 7.44 13.38
N SER A 33 22.70 8.33 14.15
CA SER A 33 23.53 7.92 15.30
C SER A 33 22.71 7.57 16.54
N LYS A 34 21.41 7.86 16.54
CA LYS A 34 20.47 7.49 17.58
C LYS A 34 19.11 7.20 16.98
N SER A 35 18.44 6.13 17.42
CA SER A 35 17.09 5.79 17.01
C SER A 35 16.08 6.28 18.05
N PRO A 36 15.15 7.19 17.71
CA PRO A 36 14.08 7.58 18.61
C PRO A 36 13.05 6.46 18.76
N GLY A 37 12.44 6.34 19.94
CA GLY A 37 11.25 5.50 20.08
C GLY A 37 10.09 6.02 19.20
N ALA A 38 9.16 5.12 18.84
CA ALA A 38 8.04 5.41 17.91
C ALA A 38 7.24 6.68 18.28
N ARG A 39 6.96 6.89 19.56
CA ARG A 39 6.25 8.08 20.06
C ARG A 39 7.05 9.38 19.82
N THR A 40 8.36 9.37 20.03
CA THR A 40 9.24 10.52 19.81
C THR A 40 9.39 10.80 18.32
N MET A 41 9.59 9.77 17.49
CA MET A 41 9.66 9.89 16.04
C MET A 41 8.39 10.55 15.48
N ARG A 42 7.22 10.12 15.93
CA ARG A 42 5.91 10.67 15.52
C ARG A 42 5.83 12.17 15.82
N ARG A 43 6.24 12.60 17.04
CA ARG A 43 6.25 14.04 17.41
C ARG A 43 7.24 14.84 16.57
N VAL A 44 8.43 14.31 16.31
CA VAL A 44 9.45 14.99 15.48
C VAL A 44 8.94 15.14 14.04
N LEU A 45 8.34 14.13 13.46
CA LEU A 45 7.79 14.20 12.10
C LEU A 45 6.59 15.13 12.02
N ALA A 46 5.69 15.10 13.00
CA ALA A 46 4.56 16.03 13.08
C ALA A 46 5.01 17.49 13.21
N SER A 47 6.14 17.77 13.88
CA SER A 47 6.69 19.13 14.02
C SER A 47 7.38 19.63 12.74
N ILE A 48 7.79 18.72 11.85
CA ILE A 48 8.39 19.09 10.57
C ILE A 48 7.29 19.32 9.52
N ASP A 49 6.20 18.54 9.59
CA ASP A 49 5.12 18.61 8.61
C ASP A 49 3.84 17.98 9.17
N ALA A 50 2.76 18.77 9.23
CA ALA A 50 1.45 18.24 9.60
C ALA A 50 0.98 17.10 8.64
N GLY A 51 1.39 17.15 7.37
CA GLY A 51 1.17 16.07 6.42
C GLY A 51 2.04 14.82 6.67
N ALA A 52 3.13 14.92 7.47
CA ALA A 52 3.95 13.75 7.82
C ALA A 52 3.25 12.79 8.79
N MET A 53 2.19 13.23 9.47
CA MET A 53 1.30 12.33 10.21
C MET A 53 0.60 11.37 9.24
N SER A 54 0.17 11.85 8.07
CA SER A 54 -0.34 11.02 6.98
C SER A 54 0.72 10.02 6.47
N CYS A 55 1.97 10.47 6.31
CA CYS A 55 3.07 9.59 5.88
C CYS A 55 3.45 8.49 6.88
N ILE A 56 3.22 8.69 8.20
CA ILE A 56 3.46 7.65 9.20
C ILE A 56 2.32 6.63 9.19
N HIS A 57 1.08 7.08 8.98
CA HIS A 57 -0.05 6.17 8.76
C HIS A 57 0.11 5.38 7.46
N THR A 58 0.52 6.03 6.37
CA THR A 58 0.76 5.37 5.08
C THR A 58 1.97 4.45 5.06
N ARG A 59 2.92 4.56 6.00
CA ARG A 59 4.01 3.59 6.14
C ARG A 59 3.60 2.26 6.76
N THR A 60 2.52 2.25 7.50
CA THR A 60 1.93 1.03 8.09
C THR A 60 0.80 0.45 7.23
N LEU A 61 0.21 1.25 6.34
CA LEU A 61 -0.86 0.82 5.44
C LEU A 61 -0.29 0.41 4.08
N LEU A 62 -0.57 -0.80 3.65
CA LEU A 62 -0.34 -1.18 2.26
C LEU A 62 -1.33 -0.41 1.37
N THR A 63 -0.79 0.45 0.52
CA THR A 63 -1.49 1.18 -0.55
C THR A 63 -1.28 0.46 -1.89
N ALA A 64 -1.95 0.83 -2.96
CA ALA A 64 -1.70 0.23 -4.27
C ALA A 64 -0.21 0.33 -4.68
N PRO A 65 0.48 1.50 -4.59
CA PRO A 65 1.91 1.59 -4.90
C PRO A 65 2.81 0.74 -4.01
N SER A 66 2.57 0.75 -2.69
CA SER A 66 3.41 -0.02 -1.77
C SER A 66 3.19 -1.53 -1.89
N THR A 67 1.97 -1.96 -2.22
CA THR A 67 1.65 -3.36 -2.49
C THR A 67 2.33 -3.83 -3.77
N ALA A 68 2.31 -3.06 -4.85
CA ALA A 68 3.03 -3.38 -6.09
C ALA A 68 4.54 -3.52 -5.85
N ALA A 69 5.13 -2.60 -5.08
CA ALA A 69 6.54 -2.67 -4.71
C ALA A 69 6.87 -3.91 -3.87
N ALA A 70 6.01 -4.27 -2.92
CA ALA A 70 6.17 -5.47 -2.09
C ALA A 70 6.02 -6.76 -2.91
N ILE A 71 5.05 -6.82 -3.83
CA ILE A 71 4.88 -7.94 -4.76
C ILE A 71 6.12 -8.10 -5.65
N ARG A 72 6.63 -7.02 -6.23
CA ARG A 72 7.86 -7.04 -7.04
C ARG A 72 9.04 -7.58 -6.25
N HIS A 73 9.21 -7.13 -5.02
CA HIS A 73 10.24 -7.64 -4.12
C HIS A 73 10.05 -9.14 -3.84
N GLY A 74 8.82 -9.57 -3.56
CA GLY A 74 8.51 -10.98 -3.33
C GLY A 74 8.78 -11.86 -4.55
N LEU A 75 8.39 -11.40 -5.75
CA LEU A 75 8.68 -12.09 -7.02
C LEU A 75 10.19 -12.25 -7.23
N PHE A 76 10.96 -11.19 -7.03
CA PHE A 76 12.43 -11.23 -7.12
C PHE A 76 13.04 -12.23 -6.13
N ASN A 77 12.47 -12.39 -4.95
CA ASN A 77 12.94 -13.33 -3.92
C ASN A 77 12.27 -14.72 -3.99
N GLY A 78 11.51 -15.02 -5.04
CA GLY A 78 10.90 -16.32 -5.24
C GLY A 78 9.77 -16.69 -4.28
N TRP A 79 9.04 -15.68 -3.78
CA TRP A 79 7.89 -15.92 -2.90
C TRP A 79 6.78 -16.67 -3.64
N LYS A 80 6.05 -17.49 -2.90
CA LYS A 80 4.90 -18.23 -3.45
C LYS A 80 3.70 -17.30 -3.66
N ASN A 81 2.80 -17.69 -4.57
CA ASN A 81 1.57 -16.93 -4.82
C ASN A 81 0.74 -16.68 -3.55
N ALA A 82 0.74 -17.61 -2.60
CA ALA A 82 0.04 -17.44 -1.32
C ALA A 82 0.58 -16.27 -0.49
N ASP A 83 1.90 -16.08 -0.48
CA ASP A 83 2.55 -14.97 0.25
C ASP A 83 2.25 -13.63 -0.42
N LEU A 84 2.27 -13.61 -1.75
CA LEU A 84 1.95 -12.40 -2.53
C LEU A 84 0.45 -12.04 -2.42
N LEU A 85 -0.43 -13.05 -2.43
CA LEU A 85 -1.87 -12.84 -2.23
C LEU A 85 -2.19 -12.26 -0.85
N ARG A 86 -1.41 -12.63 0.17
CA ARG A 86 -1.53 -12.03 1.50
C ARG A 86 -1.29 -10.51 1.48
N LEU A 87 -0.36 -10.00 0.65
CA LEU A 87 -0.13 -8.57 0.51
C LEU A 87 -1.36 -7.85 -0.09
N VAL A 88 -1.99 -8.46 -1.09
CA VAL A 88 -3.23 -7.92 -1.68
C VAL A 88 -4.36 -7.91 -0.65
N ARG A 89 -4.51 -8.99 0.11
CA ARG A 89 -5.50 -9.11 1.20
C ARG A 89 -5.29 -8.03 2.26
N GLU A 90 -4.06 -7.81 2.68
CA GLU A 90 -3.71 -6.78 3.66
C GLU A 90 -4.01 -5.37 3.12
N MET A 91 -3.67 -5.07 1.87
CA MET A 91 -4.06 -3.81 1.23
C MET A 91 -5.58 -3.63 1.25
N ARG A 92 -6.34 -4.66 0.89
CA ARG A 92 -7.82 -4.62 0.90
C ARG A 92 -8.37 -4.35 2.29
N SER A 93 -7.84 -5.01 3.31
CA SER A 93 -8.21 -4.77 4.71
C SER A 93 -7.90 -3.33 5.16
N ASN A 94 -6.79 -2.77 4.70
CA ASN A 94 -6.36 -1.41 5.02
C ASN A 94 -7.30 -0.34 4.45
N SER A 95 -8.11 -0.65 3.45
CA SER A 95 -9.09 0.29 2.87
C SER A 95 -10.06 0.85 3.91
N ALA A 96 -10.37 0.10 4.95
CA ALA A 96 -11.22 0.54 6.06
C ALA A 96 -10.64 1.72 6.87
N GLN A 97 -9.33 1.97 6.76
CA GLN A 97 -8.64 3.05 7.45
C GLN A 97 -8.48 4.32 6.58
N VAL A 98 -8.94 4.26 5.33
CA VAL A 98 -8.88 5.37 4.37
C VAL A 98 -10.09 6.28 4.59
N VAL A 99 -9.90 7.37 5.31
CA VAL A 99 -11.00 8.25 5.74
C VAL A 99 -11.09 9.50 4.87
N THR A 100 -9.96 10.17 4.63
CA THR A 100 -9.95 11.45 3.93
C THR A 100 -9.78 11.32 2.42
N PRO A 101 -10.20 12.31 1.61
CA PRO A 101 -9.91 12.35 0.18
C PRO A 101 -8.40 12.30 -0.13
N ALA A 102 -7.57 12.92 0.71
CA ALA A 102 -6.12 12.90 0.57
C ALA A 102 -5.53 11.49 0.80
N ASP A 103 -6.00 10.77 1.84
CA ASP A 103 -5.59 9.38 2.10
C ASP A 103 -6.02 8.48 0.94
N ARG A 104 -7.21 8.71 0.39
CA ARG A 104 -7.74 7.97 -0.77
C ARG A 104 -6.87 8.17 -2.01
N ALA A 105 -6.49 9.41 -2.30
CA ALA A 105 -5.63 9.72 -3.44
C ALA A 105 -4.27 9.00 -3.32
N ILE A 106 -3.69 8.92 -2.12
CA ILE A 106 -2.46 8.18 -1.86
C ILE A 106 -2.67 6.67 -1.94
N PHE A 107 -3.78 6.17 -1.38
CA PHE A 107 -4.10 4.75 -1.33
C PHE A 107 -4.33 4.17 -2.73
N LEU A 108 -5.03 4.91 -3.59
CA LEU A 108 -5.41 4.54 -4.95
C LEU A 108 -4.41 5.02 -6.02
N ALA A 109 -3.31 5.67 -5.65
CA ALA A 109 -2.34 6.18 -6.61
C ALA A 109 -1.82 5.09 -7.54
N GLU A 110 -1.47 5.48 -8.77
CA GLU A 110 -0.95 4.56 -9.77
C GLU A 110 0.35 3.90 -9.30
N PRO A 111 0.41 2.57 -9.25
CA PRO A 111 1.62 1.84 -8.89
C PRO A 111 2.57 1.72 -10.08
N SER A 112 3.86 1.59 -9.82
CA SER A 112 4.77 1.02 -10.83
C SER A 112 4.45 -0.47 -11.00
N THR A 113 4.72 -1.04 -12.19
CA THR A 113 4.49 -2.47 -12.46
C THR A 113 5.13 -3.37 -11.40
N THR A 114 4.49 -4.48 -11.09
CA THR A 114 5.04 -5.53 -10.23
C THR A 114 6.14 -6.33 -10.94
N GLY A 115 6.23 -6.24 -12.28
CA GLY A 115 7.11 -7.06 -13.12
C GLY A 115 6.45 -8.38 -13.59
N ASP A 116 5.20 -8.63 -13.21
CA ASP A 116 4.40 -9.77 -13.69
C ASP A 116 2.98 -9.30 -14.00
N ALA A 117 2.56 -9.42 -15.27
CA ALA A 117 1.26 -8.97 -15.75
C ALA A 117 0.07 -9.59 -14.98
N ARG A 118 0.24 -10.79 -14.42
CA ARG A 118 -0.80 -11.45 -13.61
C ARG A 118 -1.04 -10.70 -12.31
N TRP A 119 0.02 -10.26 -11.66
CA TRP A 119 -0.06 -9.49 -10.42
C TRP A 119 -0.47 -8.05 -10.66
N ASP A 120 -0.09 -7.45 -11.81
CA ASP A 120 -0.60 -6.13 -12.22
C ASP A 120 -2.11 -6.19 -12.44
N ALA A 121 -2.63 -7.22 -13.13
CA ALA A 121 -4.06 -7.43 -13.33
C ALA A 121 -4.82 -7.72 -12.01
N MET A 122 -4.23 -8.51 -11.10
CA MET A 122 -4.77 -8.76 -9.76
C MET A 122 -4.90 -7.46 -8.98
N LEU A 123 -3.86 -6.64 -8.97
CA LEU A 123 -3.85 -5.38 -8.23
C LEU A 123 -4.86 -4.39 -8.80
N ALA A 124 -4.90 -4.23 -10.12
CA ALA A 124 -5.85 -3.36 -10.80
C ALA A 124 -7.31 -3.76 -10.53
N GLY A 125 -7.64 -5.04 -10.65
CA GLY A 125 -8.98 -5.55 -10.36
C GLY A 125 -9.38 -5.42 -8.89
N SER A 126 -8.42 -5.63 -7.97
CA SER A 126 -8.66 -5.47 -6.54
C SER A 126 -8.91 -4.01 -6.16
N VAL A 127 -8.16 -3.06 -6.76
CA VAL A 127 -8.34 -1.63 -6.50
C VAL A 127 -9.65 -1.13 -7.08
N GLU A 128 -10.03 -1.55 -8.30
CA GLU A 128 -11.32 -1.21 -8.90
C GLU A 128 -12.49 -1.72 -8.06
N GLU A 129 -12.44 -2.97 -7.63
CA GLU A 129 -13.49 -3.56 -6.76
C GLU A 129 -13.60 -2.80 -5.43
N LEU A 130 -12.47 -2.47 -4.79
CA LEU A 130 -12.45 -1.65 -3.57
C LEU A 130 -13.03 -0.26 -3.79
N ALA A 131 -12.68 0.41 -4.89
CA ALA A 131 -13.22 1.73 -5.22
C ALA A 131 -14.73 1.69 -5.40
N MET A 132 -15.24 0.71 -6.16
CA MET A 132 -16.68 0.54 -6.37
C MET A 132 -17.42 0.19 -5.06
N ARG A 133 -16.88 -0.71 -4.25
CA ARG A 133 -17.48 -1.12 -2.97
C ARG A 133 -17.59 0.03 -1.97
N ASN A 134 -16.61 0.93 -1.97
CA ASN A 134 -16.58 2.08 -1.07
C ASN A 134 -17.18 3.36 -1.68
N ALA A 135 -17.80 3.28 -2.86
CA ALA A 135 -18.30 4.44 -3.62
C ALA A 135 -17.22 5.52 -3.84
N TRP A 136 -16.00 5.09 -4.12
CA TRP A 136 -14.90 5.97 -4.50
C TRP A 136 -14.81 6.07 -6.03
N GLU A 137 -14.18 7.15 -6.51
CA GLU A 137 -13.84 7.26 -7.92
C GLU A 137 -12.85 6.16 -8.33
N VAL A 138 -13.17 5.45 -9.41
CA VAL A 138 -12.32 4.37 -9.94
C VAL A 138 -11.12 4.99 -10.66
N PRO A 139 -9.88 4.66 -10.23
CA PRO A 139 -8.69 5.22 -10.87
C PRO A 139 -8.54 4.77 -12.33
N GLU A 140 -8.18 5.71 -13.20
CA GLU A 140 -8.01 5.46 -14.65
C GLU A 140 -6.99 4.34 -14.92
N TRP A 141 -5.89 4.29 -14.17
CA TRP A 141 -4.82 3.31 -14.34
C TRP A 141 -5.28 1.85 -14.16
N THR A 142 -6.41 1.60 -13.49
CA THR A 142 -6.93 0.23 -13.32
C THR A 142 -7.42 -0.37 -14.63
N ARG A 143 -7.66 0.45 -15.65
CA ARG A 143 -8.10 0.01 -16.97
C ARG A 143 -6.94 -0.60 -17.76
N GLY A 144 -7.24 -1.55 -18.65
CA GLY A 144 -6.25 -2.11 -19.59
C GLY A 144 -5.38 -3.27 -19.09
N HIS A 145 -5.46 -3.65 -17.83
CA HIS A 145 -4.73 -4.81 -17.31
C HIS A 145 -5.54 -6.11 -17.51
N VAL A 146 -5.58 -6.61 -18.75
CA VAL A 146 -6.32 -7.83 -19.12
C VAL A 146 -5.33 -8.92 -19.54
N LEU A 147 -5.49 -10.11 -18.98
CA LEU A 147 -4.64 -11.26 -19.29
C LEU A 147 -5.15 -11.97 -20.56
N PRO A 148 -4.27 -12.47 -21.42
CA PRO A 148 -4.66 -13.23 -22.61
C PRO A 148 -5.25 -14.61 -22.29
N THR A 149 -4.99 -15.13 -21.09
CA THR A 149 -5.47 -16.42 -20.59
C THR A 149 -5.86 -16.33 -19.14
N PHE A 150 -6.81 -17.18 -18.72
CA PHE A 150 -7.24 -17.21 -17.32
C PHE A 150 -6.11 -17.68 -16.40
N TRP A 151 -5.90 -16.91 -15.34
CA TRP A 151 -4.97 -17.23 -14.28
C TRP A 151 -5.73 -17.54 -12.98
N PHE A 152 -5.57 -18.77 -12.49
CA PHE A 152 -6.15 -19.25 -11.25
C PHE A 152 -5.15 -19.08 -10.10
N VAL A 153 -5.44 -18.15 -9.19
CA VAL A 153 -4.53 -17.79 -8.09
C VAL A 153 -4.68 -18.81 -6.96
N GLY A 154 -3.63 -19.57 -6.69
CA GLY A 154 -3.58 -20.48 -5.54
C GLY A 154 -4.52 -21.69 -5.58
N SER A 155 -5.41 -21.77 -6.56
CA SER A 155 -6.45 -22.80 -6.60
C SER A 155 -5.90 -24.17 -7.01
N SER A 156 -6.23 -25.20 -6.25
CA SER A 156 -6.06 -26.58 -6.71
C SER A 156 -6.95 -26.81 -7.93
N PRO A 157 -6.62 -27.76 -8.81
CA PRO A 157 -7.45 -28.07 -10.00
C PRO A 157 -8.93 -28.29 -9.68
N SER A 158 -9.25 -28.92 -8.55
CA SER A 158 -10.61 -29.17 -8.09
C SER A 158 -11.38 -27.90 -7.70
N LEU A 159 -10.70 -26.83 -7.32
CA LEU A 159 -11.32 -25.56 -6.93
C LEU A 159 -11.39 -24.51 -8.05
N ARG A 160 -10.82 -24.80 -9.23
CA ARG A 160 -10.80 -23.86 -10.37
C ARG A 160 -12.20 -23.51 -10.86
N ALA A 161 -13.11 -24.47 -10.95
CA ALA A 161 -14.49 -24.22 -11.36
C ALA A 161 -15.22 -23.29 -10.36
N TYR A 162 -14.94 -23.48 -9.08
CA TYR A 162 -15.48 -22.64 -8.02
C TYR A 162 -14.90 -21.22 -8.09
N ALA A 163 -13.58 -21.07 -8.20
CA ALA A 163 -12.93 -19.78 -8.38
C ALA A 163 -13.44 -19.07 -9.65
N PHE A 164 -13.59 -19.79 -10.76
CA PHE A 164 -14.16 -19.22 -12.00
C PHE A 164 -15.57 -18.66 -11.80
N ALA A 165 -16.45 -19.38 -11.10
CA ALA A 165 -17.83 -18.97 -10.90
C ALA A 165 -18.01 -17.85 -9.87
N ARG A 166 -17.08 -17.70 -8.93
CA ARG A 166 -17.24 -16.82 -7.76
C ARG A 166 -16.28 -15.64 -7.67
N SER A 167 -15.24 -15.59 -8.51
CA SER A 167 -14.33 -14.43 -8.53
C SER A 167 -15.10 -13.13 -8.66
N PRO A 168 -14.67 -12.06 -7.99
CA PRO A 168 -15.22 -10.72 -8.20
C PRO A 168 -15.18 -10.33 -9.69
N PHE A 169 -16.25 -9.72 -10.17
CA PHE A 169 -16.39 -9.35 -11.59
C PHE A 169 -15.18 -8.57 -12.13
N GLN A 170 -14.66 -7.62 -11.35
CA GLN A 170 -13.49 -6.80 -11.72
C GLN A 170 -12.22 -7.61 -11.94
N LEU A 171 -12.08 -8.75 -11.30
CA LEU A 171 -10.99 -9.71 -11.52
C LEU A 171 -11.29 -10.65 -12.69
N GLN A 172 -12.53 -11.12 -12.81
CA GLN A 172 -12.95 -12.00 -13.92
C GLN A 172 -12.69 -11.36 -15.29
N VAL A 173 -13.11 -10.10 -15.46
CA VAL A 173 -12.93 -9.37 -16.74
C VAL A 173 -11.45 -9.17 -17.11
N ARG A 174 -10.55 -9.31 -16.13
CA ARG A 174 -9.10 -9.27 -16.32
C ARG A 174 -8.47 -10.65 -16.50
N GLY A 175 -9.26 -11.70 -16.50
CA GLY A 175 -8.77 -13.08 -16.59
C GLY A 175 -8.16 -13.61 -15.29
N VAL A 176 -8.39 -12.96 -14.16
CA VAL A 176 -7.89 -13.39 -12.84
C VAL A 176 -9.00 -14.10 -12.09
N MET A 177 -8.77 -15.39 -11.76
CA MET A 177 -9.71 -16.24 -11.05
C MET A 177 -9.20 -16.55 -9.64
N VAL A 178 -9.92 -16.08 -8.64
CA VAL A 178 -9.56 -16.23 -7.22
C VAL A 178 -10.80 -16.48 -6.38
N ASP A 179 -10.71 -17.31 -5.36
CA ASP A 179 -11.80 -17.45 -4.39
C ASP A 179 -11.96 -16.12 -3.63
N PRO A 180 -13.17 -15.54 -3.54
CA PRO A 180 -13.42 -14.36 -2.72
C PRO A 180 -12.93 -14.51 -1.27
N ALA A 181 -13.03 -15.70 -0.68
CA ALA A 181 -12.53 -15.98 0.66
C ALA A 181 -11.01 -15.78 0.78
N ASP A 182 -10.27 -15.97 -0.32
CA ASP A 182 -8.82 -15.73 -0.37
C ASP A 182 -8.46 -14.24 -0.41
N LEU A 183 -9.45 -13.36 -0.64
CA LEU A 183 -9.28 -11.90 -0.67
C LEU A 183 -9.71 -11.22 0.64
N GLU A 184 -10.34 -11.94 1.55
CA GLU A 184 -10.80 -11.43 2.83
C GLU A 184 -9.81 -11.78 3.95
N SER A 185 -9.61 -10.86 4.89
CA SER A 185 -8.86 -11.14 6.12
C SER A 185 -9.79 -11.83 7.10
N VAL A 186 -9.34 -12.94 7.66
CA VAL A 186 -9.99 -13.63 8.77
C VAL A 186 -9.83 -12.80 10.03
#